data_83a5af10375e1b095c0493b134c5ac49
#
_entry.id   83a5af10375e1b095c0493b134c5ac49
#
_cell.length_a   1.000
_cell.length_b   1.000
_cell.length_c   1.000
_cell.angle_alpha   90.00
_cell.angle_beta   90.00
_cell.angle_gamma   90.00
#
_symmetry.space_group_name_H-M   'P 1'
#
loop_
_entity.id
_entity.type
_entity.pdbx_description
1 polymer ?
#
loop_
_entity_poly.entity_id
_entity_poly.type
_entity_poly.pdbx_seq_one_letter_code
_entity_poly.pdbx_strand_id
1 'polypeptide(L)'
;MRRRRPPTVSKFFVGSKLALTAIILVLVQTSILLKQAEGQNVSNIATGGGIWELLLTNAGIPSMHSAVTRYGSVVLLDHTNVGAENITLPGGKCRNTTYDLVLKDDCYAHSVLYSPTTNTVRPLTILTDTWCSAGQFVADGSLVQTGGGYEGQQKVRIFKPCSTNQVCDWVESTTQTLQFPRWYTTNQLLPDGRQILVGGKAAFTVEFLPSNSEGLVKLPFLQQTNDFEDDNWYPFV
;
A
#
# COMPACT_ATOMS: atom_id res chain seq x y z
N MET A 1 -14.94 80.28 24.73
CA MET A 1 -13.62 79.63 24.69
C MET A 1 -13.64 78.35 25.55
N ARG A 2 -13.78 77.21 24.96
CA ARG A 2 -13.69 75.89 25.65
C ARG A 2 -12.42 75.17 25.12
N ARG A 3 -11.43 75.03 25.99
CA ARG A 3 -10.21 74.23 25.69
C ARG A 3 -10.53 72.73 25.68
N ARG A 4 -10.25 72.08 24.58
CA ARG A 4 -10.26 70.61 24.49
C ARG A 4 -8.93 70.09 25.01
N ARG A 5 -8.98 69.06 25.91
CA ARG A 5 -7.81 68.25 26.36
C ARG A 5 -7.48 67.23 25.31
N PRO A 6 -6.21 66.89 25.10
CA PRO A 6 -5.81 65.79 24.21
C PRO A 6 -6.07 64.42 24.85
N PRO A 7 -6.31 63.39 24.04
CA PRO A 7 -6.53 62.02 24.57
C PRO A 7 -5.24 61.37 25.03
N THR A 8 -5.31 60.69 26.17
CA THR A 8 -4.27 59.91 26.79
C THR A 8 -3.94 58.67 25.96
N VAL A 9 -2.70 58.55 25.52
CA VAL A 9 -2.09 57.36 24.90
C VAL A 9 -1.66 56.42 26.02
N SER A 10 -2.47 55.42 26.34
CA SER A 10 -2.07 54.38 27.26
C SER A 10 -2.96 53.16 27.09
N LYS A 11 -2.75 52.37 26.02
CA LYS A 11 -3.28 50.99 25.88
C LYS A 11 -2.56 50.08 24.88
N PHE A 12 -1.32 50.38 24.47
CA PHE A 12 -0.65 49.57 23.46
C PHE A 12 0.44 48.58 23.97
N PHE A 13 0.71 48.53 25.28
CA PHE A 13 1.84 47.71 25.77
C PHE A 13 1.46 46.37 26.43
N VAL A 14 0.20 46.10 26.68
CA VAL A 14 -0.23 44.85 27.33
C VAL A 14 -0.46 43.73 26.32
N GLY A 15 -0.89 44.07 25.10
CA GLY A 15 -1.17 43.09 24.04
C GLY A 15 0.07 42.38 23.47
N SER A 16 1.23 43.05 23.45
CA SER A 16 2.45 42.50 22.86
C SER A 16 3.09 41.41 23.73
N LYS A 17 3.03 41.57 25.06
CA LYS A 17 3.57 40.55 26.00
C LYS A 17 2.75 39.25 26.02
N LEU A 18 1.42 39.36 25.98
CA LEU A 18 0.54 38.18 25.89
C LEU A 18 0.71 37.43 24.57
N ALA A 19 0.84 38.13 23.44
CA ALA A 19 1.08 37.53 22.13
C ALA A 19 2.43 36.83 22.07
N LEU A 20 3.47 37.44 22.61
CA LEU A 20 4.81 36.83 22.66
C LEU A 20 4.85 35.58 23.55
N THR A 21 4.17 35.58 24.70
CA THR A 21 4.06 34.42 25.60
C THR A 21 3.28 33.28 24.94
N ALA A 22 2.21 33.56 24.21
CA ALA A 22 1.44 32.57 23.47
C ALA A 22 2.27 31.93 22.36
N ILE A 23 3.04 32.71 21.61
CA ILE A 23 3.92 32.22 20.55
C ILE A 23 5.03 31.32 21.14
N ILE A 24 5.63 31.71 22.26
CA ILE A 24 6.66 30.91 22.93
C ILE A 24 6.05 29.59 23.44
N LEU A 25 4.85 29.59 24.01
CA LEU A 25 4.16 28.37 24.45
C LEU A 25 3.87 27.41 23.28
N VAL A 26 3.41 27.94 22.14
CA VAL A 26 3.17 27.13 20.92
C VAL A 26 4.48 26.54 20.39
N LEU A 27 5.56 27.31 20.35
CA LEU A 27 6.87 26.84 19.90
C LEU A 27 7.47 25.79 20.83
N VAL A 28 7.26 25.92 22.13
CA VAL A 28 7.70 24.92 23.13
C VAL A 28 6.86 23.64 23.00
N GLN A 29 5.55 23.72 22.80
CA GLN A 29 4.69 22.56 22.60
C GLN A 29 4.99 21.83 21.28
N THR A 30 5.26 22.57 20.19
CA THR A 30 5.67 21.97 18.91
C THR A 30 7.04 21.31 19.02
N SER A 31 7.98 21.88 19.76
CA SER A 31 9.30 21.29 20.00
C SER A 31 9.22 20.01 20.83
N ILE A 32 8.29 19.94 21.80
CA ILE A 32 8.05 18.74 22.62
C ILE A 32 7.39 17.65 21.74
N LEU A 33 6.42 18.02 20.91
CA LEU A 33 5.77 17.07 19.96
C LEU A 33 6.74 16.56 18.90
N LEU A 34 7.64 17.39 18.39
CA LEU A 34 8.69 16.98 17.45
C LEU A 34 9.72 16.03 18.11
N LYS A 35 10.07 16.25 19.36
CA LYS A 35 10.94 15.31 20.11
C LYS A 35 10.25 13.99 20.46
N GLN A 36 8.92 13.97 20.55
CA GLN A 36 8.17 12.71 20.70
C GLN A 36 8.02 11.94 19.37
N ALA A 37 8.20 12.61 18.25
CA ALA A 37 8.22 11.98 16.92
C ALA A 37 9.62 11.46 16.50
N GLU A 38 10.71 11.86 17.18
CA GLU A 38 11.98 11.16 17.12
C GLU A 38 11.81 9.82 17.83
N GLY A 39 11.77 8.75 17.03
CA GLY A 39 11.39 7.41 17.41
C GLY A 39 11.89 7.04 18.80
N GLN A 40 10.98 6.62 19.64
CA GLN A 40 11.33 6.02 20.92
C GLN A 40 12.32 4.90 20.61
N ASN A 41 13.57 5.06 21.05
CA ASN A 41 14.46 3.93 21.22
C ASN A 41 13.72 2.95 22.14
N VAL A 42 13.15 1.91 21.55
CA VAL A 42 12.55 0.80 22.27
C VAL A 42 13.70 -0.02 22.86
N SER A 43 14.40 0.60 23.79
CA SER A 43 15.34 -0.12 24.66
C SER A 43 14.55 -0.57 25.89
N ASN A 44 14.53 -1.88 26.11
CA ASN A 44 14.05 -2.61 27.29
C ASN A 44 12.56 -2.99 27.28
N ILE A 45 12.23 -4.01 26.48
CA ILE A 45 11.22 -4.96 26.94
C ILE A 45 12.00 -6.16 27.45
N ALA A 46 12.11 -6.23 28.78
CA ALA A 46 12.71 -7.32 29.51
C ALA A 46 11.86 -8.60 29.35
N THR A 47 12.56 -9.73 29.35
CA THR A 47 12.11 -11.10 29.59
C THR A 47 11.29 -11.76 28.47
N GLY A 48 12.00 -12.37 27.51
CA GLY A 48 11.46 -13.37 26.58
C GLY A 48 10.81 -12.81 25.31
N GLY A 49 10.85 -11.50 25.07
CA GLY A 49 10.40 -10.87 23.83
C GLY A 49 11.51 -10.78 22.78
N GLY A 50 11.17 -10.87 21.51
CA GLY A 50 12.10 -10.55 20.42
C GLY A 50 12.52 -9.07 20.44
N ILE A 51 13.60 -8.77 19.75
CA ILE A 51 14.04 -7.39 19.50
C ILE A 51 13.73 -7.01 18.04
N TRP A 52 13.43 -5.74 17.81
CA TRP A 52 13.33 -5.20 16.47
C TRP A 52 14.69 -4.73 16.00
N GLU A 53 15.07 -5.16 14.79
CA GLU A 53 16.29 -4.73 14.11
C GLU A 53 15.91 -4.13 12.76
N LEU A 54 16.39 -2.90 12.49
CA LEU A 54 16.21 -2.26 11.19
C LEU A 54 17.28 -2.79 10.22
N LEU A 55 16.88 -3.70 9.34
CA LEU A 55 17.79 -4.30 8.36
C LEU A 55 18.01 -3.39 7.14
N LEU A 56 16.97 -2.69 6.68
CA LEU A 56 17.01 -1.87 5.48
C LEU A 56 16.20 -0.59 5.68
N THR A 57 16.83 0.54 5.42
CA THR A 57 16.19 1.86 5.58
C THR A 57 15.32 2.27 4.39
N ASN A 58 15.58 1.71 3.21
CA ASN A 58 14.83 2.01 1.99
C ASN A 58 14.83 0.80 1.06
N ALA A 59 13.64 0.26 0.76
CA ALA A 59 13.46 -0.85 -0.17
C ALA A 59 13.38 -0.41 -1.65
N GLY A 60 13.45 0.88 -1.92
CA GLY A 60 13.38 1.45 -3.27
C GLY A 60 11.98 1.76 -3.76
N ILE A 61 10.96 1.23 -3.08
CA ILE A 61 9.54 1.49 -3.33
C ILE A 61 8.81 1.66 -1.99
N PRO A 62 7.73 2.44 -1.89
CA PRO A 62 6.72 2.25 -0.86
C PRO A 62 6.10 0.86 -1.00
N SER A 63 5.56 0.31 0.05
CA SER A 63 4.94 -1.03 -0.03
C SER A 63 3.55 -1.00 0.57
N MET A 64 2.54 -1.24 -0.26
CA MET A 64 1.16 -1.45 0.20
C MET A 64 0.90 -2.91 0.57
N HIS A 65 1.58 -3.85 -0.11
CA HIS A 65 1.46 -5.28 0.15
C HIS A 65 2.83 -5.90 0.35
N SER A 66 2.92 -6.82 1.29
CA SER A 66 4.12 -7.61 1.53
C SER A 66 3.77 -9.07 1.78
N ALA A 67 4.61 -9.97 1.29
CA ALA A 67 4.43 -11.40 1.47
C ALA A 67 5.77 -12.11 1.65
N VAL A 68 5.90 -12.94 2.70
CA VAL A 68 7.09 -13.74 2.95
C VAL A 68 6.99 -15.06 2.17
N THR A 69 7.96 -15.30 1.29
CA THR A 69 7.99 -16.51 0.46
C THR A 69 8.53 -17.70 1.24
N ARG A 70 8.31 -18.92 0.72
CA ARG A 70 8.87 -20.16 1.29
C ARG A 70 10.40 -20.19 1.31
N TYR A 71 11.07 -19.29 0.60
CA TYR A 71 12.53 -19.17 0.61
C TYR A 71 13.05 -18.12 1.60
N GLY A 72 12.18 -17.54 2.42
CA GLY A 72 12.52 -16.49 3.40
C GLY A 72 12.77 -15.11 2.79
N SER A 73 12.58 -14.94 1.49
CA SER A 73 12.56 -13.62 0.85
C SER A 73 11.20 -12.95 1.00
N VAL A 74 11.15 -11.63 0.89
CA VAL A 74 9.93 -10.83 1.01
C VAL A 74 9.62 -10.18 -0.32
N VAL A 75 8.44 -10.46 -0.87
CA VAL A 75 7.89 -9.71 -2.02
C VAL A 75 7.20 -8.48 -1.49
N LEU A 76 7.57 -7.32 -2.01
CA LEU A 76 6.92 -6.04 -1.75
C LEU A 76 6.26 -5.56 -3.04
N LEU A 77 5.05 -5.03 -2.93
CA LEU A 77 4.30 -4.47 -4.05
C LEU A 77 3.78 -3.08 -3.69
N ASP A 78 3.87 -2.19 -4.66
CA ASP A 78 3.21 -0.90 -4.66
C ASP A 78 2.32 -0.74 -5.89
N HIS A 79 1.62 0.35 -6.02
CA HIS A 79 0.84 0.65 -7.22
C HIS A 79 1.69 1.30 -8.31
N THR A 80 1.26 1.19 -9.57
CA THR A 80 2.06 1.65 -10.71
C THR A 80 1.83 3.13 -11.07
N ASN A 81 0.77 3.74 -10.57
CA ASN A 81 0.40 5.13 -10.86
C ASN A 81 0.95 6.15 -9.83
N VAL A 82 2.17 5.94 -9.34
CA VAL A 82 2.81 6.82 -8.33
C VAL A 82 3.89 7.74 -8.91
N GLY A 83 4.37 7.47 -10.10
CA GLY A 83 5.49 8.17 -10.71
C GLY A 83 6.84 7.49 -10.48
N ALA A 84 7.90 8.28 -10.45
CA ALA A 84 9.26 7.78 -10.33
C ALA A 84 9.54 7.19 -8.94
N GLU A 85 10.08 5.99 -8.92
CA GLU A 85 10.56 5.30 -7.73
C GLU A 85 12.08 5.39 -7.58
N ASN A 86 12.61 4.90 -6.46
CA ASN A 86 14.05 4.94 -6.21
C ASN A 86 14.82 3.79 -6.89
N ILE A 87 14.14 2.86 -7.55
CA ILE A 87 14.75 1.70 -8.20
C ILE A 87 14.18 1.52 -9.60
N THR A 88 15.06 1.33 -10.58
CA THR A 88 14.68 1.14 -11.98
C THR A 88 14.63 -0.35 -12.34
N LEU A 89 13.86 -0.68 -13.37
CA LEU A 89 13.86 -2.01 -13.96
C LEU A 89 15.19 -2.32 -14.65
N PRO A 90 15.69 -3.56 -14.55
CA PRO A 90 16.97 -3.93 -15.10
C PRO A 90 16.94 -3.96 -16.63
N GLY A 91 18.11 -3.72 -17.25
CA GLY A 91 18.30 -3.82 -18.70
C GLY A 91 17.54 -2.77 -19.52
N GLY A 92 17.21 -1.64 -18.92
CA GLY A 92 16.49 -0.57 -19.62
C GLY A 92 15.05 -0.92 -19.96
N LYS A 93 14.46 -1.91 -19.29
CA LYS A 93 13.05 -2.25 -19.46
C LYS A 93 12.16 -1.11 -18.97
N CYS A 94 11.13 -0.83 -19.72
CA CYS A 94 10.10 0.12 -19.33
C CYS A 94 8.73 -0.51 -19.58
N ARG A 95 7.79 -0.15 -18.74
CA ARG A 95 6.38 -0.40 -18.92
C ARG A 95 5.82 0.76 -19.74
N ASN A 96 5.21 0.45 -20.87
CA ASN A 96 4.53 1.45 -21.70
C ASN A 96 3.03 1.17 -21.64
N THR A 97 2.28 2.11 -21.10
CA THR A 97 0.83 1.99 -21.00
C THR A 97 0.13 3.34 -21.14
N THR A 98 -1.00 3.34 -21.83
CA THR A 98 -1.86 4.51 -21.97
C THR A 98 -2.72 4.75 -20.73
N TYR A 99 -2.81 3.76 -19.84
CA TYR A 99 -3.61 3.83 -18.60
C TYR A 99 -2.86 4.49 -17.45
N ASP A 100 -1.54 4.53 -17.49
CA ASP A 100 -0.76 5.24 -16.49
C ASP A 100 -1.00 6.75 -16.60
N LEU A 101 -1.41 7.36 -15.51
CA LEU A 101 -1.75 8.78 -15.44
C LEU A 101 -0.55 9.67 -15.15
N VAL A 102 0.56 9.07 -14.67
CA VAL A 102 1.74 9.79 -14.21
C VAL A 102 2.92 9.61 -15.16
N LEU A 103 3.28 8.35 -15.49
CA LEU A 103 4.38 8.01 -16.38
C LEU A 103 3.91 7.07 -17.48
N LYS A 104 3.80 7.56 -18.72
CA LYS A 104 3.43 6.69 -19.86
C LYS A 104 4.53 5.70 -20.23
N ASP A 105 5.78 6.14 -20.15
CA ASP A 105 6.97 5.30 -20.29
C ASP A 105 7.61 5.17 -18.90
N ASP A 106 7.23 4.13 -18.20
CA ASP A 106 7.61 3.91 -16.83
C ASP A 106 8.69 2.83 -16.73
N CYS A 107 9.91 3.25 -16.41
CA CYS A 107 11.09 2.40 -16.28
C CYS A 107 11.41 2.06 -14.82
N TYR A 108 10.53 2.38 -13.88
CA TYR A 108 10.72 2.13 -12.47
C TYR A 108 10.08 0.79 -12.04
N ALA A 109 10.63 0.20 -10.98
CA ALA A 109 10.06 -0.99 -10.40
C ALA A 109 9.00 -0.60 -9.34
N HIS A 110 7.80 -1.16 -9.45
CA HIS A 110 6.72 -1.04 -8.48
C HIS A 110 6.51 -2.34 -7.69
N SER A 111 7.43 -3.27 -7.83
CA SER A 111 7.55 -4.47 -7.00
C SER A 111 9.01 -4.83 -6.84
N VAL A 112 9.38 -5.34 -5.67
CA VAL A 112 10.73 -5.79 -5.39
C VAL A 112 10.73 -7.08 -4.59
N LEU A 113 11.81 -7.85 -4.72
CA LEU A 113 12.12 -9.00 -3.89
C LEU A 113 13.26 -8.62 -2.93
N TYR A 114 12.97 -8.59 -1.65
CA TYR A 114 13.95 -8.36 -0.60
C TYR A 114 14.45 -9.66 -0.02
N SER A 115 15.76 -9.80 0.11
CA SER A 115 16.42 -10.91 0.79
C SER A 115 16.95 -10.45 2.15
N PRO A 116 16.34 -10.86 3.27
CA PRO A 116 16.86 -10.51 4.60
C PRO A 116 18.25 -11.10 4.88
N THR A 117 18.57 -12.28 4.32
CA THR A 117 19.84 -12.97 4.52
C THR A 117 21.02 -12.20 3.95
N THR A 118 20.85 -11.57 2.79
CA THR A 118 21.90 -10.81 2.10
C THR A 118 21.71 -9.29 2.23
N ASN A 119 20.60 -8.87 2.81
CA ASN A 119 20.16 -7.48 2.91
C ASN A 119 20.17 -6.77 1.53
N THR A 120 19.63 -7.44 0.52
CA THR A 120 19.60 -6.95 -0.87
C THR A 120 18.20 -6.88 -1.41
N VAL A 121 17.96 -5.92 -2.30
CA VAL A 121 16.71 -5.70 -3.02
C VAL A 121 16.92 -5.98 -4.49
N ARG A 122 15.98 -6.70 -5.11
CA ARG A 122 15.96 -6.96 -6.54
C ARG A 122 14.64 -6.45 -7.13
N PRO A 123 14.68 -5.59 -8.16
CA PRO A 123 13.47 -5.12 -8.83
C PRO A 123 12.73 -6.26 -9.53
N LEU A 124 11.40 -6.18 -9.51
CA LEU A 124 10.48 -7.08 -10.20
C LEU A 124 9.63 -6.27 -11.19
N THR A 125 9.26 -6.91 -12.30
CA THR A 125 8.48 -6.30 -13.37
C THR A 125 6.99 -6.58 -13.14
N ILE A 126 6.23 -5.56 -12.75
CA ILE A 126 4.77 -5.64 -12.68
C ILE A 126 4.17 -4.78 -13.79
N LEU A 127 3.15 -5.31 -14.52
CA LEU A 127 2.67 -4.68 -15.75
C LEU A 127 1.46 -3.79 -15.53
N THR A 128 0.53 -4.21 -14.68
CA THR A 128 -0.75 -3.54 -14.46
C THR A 128 -0.90 -3.14 -13.00
N ASP A 129 -1.73 -2.13 -12.75
CA ASP A 129 -1.85 -1.51 -11.45
C ASP A 129 -2.31 -2.48 -10.37
N THR A 130 -1.51 -2.59 -9.31
CA THR A 130 -1.76 -3.41 -8.14
C THR A 130 -2.34 -2.63 -6.97
N TRP A 131 -2.72 -1.38 -7.17
CA TRP A 131 -3.29 -0.55 -6.12
C TRP A 131 -4.49 -1.22 -5.46
N CYS A 132 -4.37 -1.50 -4.15
CA CYS A 132 -5.41 -2.18 -3.38
C CYS A 132 -5.89 -3.50 -3.99
N SER A 133 -4.96 -4.23 -4.62
CA SER A 133 -5.16 -5.63 -5.01
C SER A 133 -5.16 -6.55 -3.78
N ALA A 134 -5.47 -7.82 -3.96
CA ALA A 134 -5.41 -8.83 -2.91
C ALA A 134 -4.75 -10.10 -3.41
N GLY A 135 -4.05 -10.81 -2.54
CA GLY A 135 -3.35 -12.03 -2.93
C GLY A 135 -3.16 -13.04 -1.83
N GLN A 136 -2.98 -14.30 -2.24
CA GLN A 136 -2.73 -15.42 -1.35
C GLN A 136 -1.69 -16.36 -1.96
N PHE A 137 -0.92 -17.04 -1.10
CA PHE A 137 -0.12 -18.17 -1.55
C PHE A 137 -1.02 -19.39 -1.82
N VAL A 138 -0.80 -20.01 -2.96
CA VAL A 138 -1.46 -21.28 -3.33
C VAL A 138 -0.58 -22.47 -3.00
N ALA A 139 -1.11 -23.69 -3.14
CA ALA A 139 -0.48 -24.92 -2.66
C ALA A 139 0.93 -25.17 -3.23
N ASP A 140 1.24 -24.75 -4.45
CA ASP A 140 2.58 -24.86 -5.05
C ASP A 140 3.58 -23.82 -4.53
N GLY A 141 3.12 -22.92 -3.65
CA GLY A 141 3.89 -21.82 -3.09
C GLY A 141 3.99 -20.60 -3.98
N SER A 142 3.24 -20.52 -5.07
CA SER A 142 3.09 -19.30 -5.86
C SER A 142 2.23 -18.27 -5.13
N LEU A 143 2.60 -17.01 -5.19
CA LEU A 143 1.76 -15.89 -4.77
C LEU A 143 0.88 -15.49 -5.95
N VAL A 144 -0.43 -15.58 -5.77
CA VAL A 144 -1.42 -15.16 -6.78
C VAL A 144 -2.06 -13.87 -6.31
N GLN A 145 -1.80 -12.79 -7.03
CA GLN A 145 -2.31 -11.44 -6.76
C GLN A 145 -3.42 -11.10 -7.75
N THR A 146 -4.55 -10.62 -7.24
CA THR A 146 -5.79 -10.44 -8.02
C THR A 146 -6.34 -9.03 -7.87
N GLY A 147 -6.92 -8.51 -8.94
CA GLY A 147 -7.52 -7.18 -8.94
C GLY A 147 -6.48 -6.05 -8.90
N GLY A 148 -6.90 -4.89 -8.45
CA GLY A 148 -6.08 -3.69 -8.37
C GLY A 148 -6.83 -2.43 -8.79
N GLY A 149 -6.11 -1.34 -8.99
CA GLY A 149 -6.67 -0.11 -9.54
C GLY A 149 -6.74 -0.14 -11.07
N TYR A 150 -7.40 0.82 -11.64
CA TYR A 150 -7.43 1.13 -13.08
C TYR A 150 -7.51 -0.12 -13.98
N GLU A 151 -6.52 -0.32 -14.85
CA GLU A 151 -6.42 -1.48 -15.76
C GLU A 151 -6.10 -2.80 -15.03
N GLY A 152 -5.71 -2.71 -13.77
CA GLY A 152 -5.43 -3.87 -12.91
C GLY A 152 -6.66 -4.59 -12.37
N GLN A 153 -7.85 -4.00 -12.43
CA GLN A 153 -9.05 -4.46 -11.72
C GLN A 153 -9.48 -5.90 -12.05
N GLN A 154 -9.21 -6.39 -13.25
CA GLN A 154 -9.56 -7.75 -13.66
C GLN A 154 -8.35 -8.68 -13.85
N LYS A 155 -7.17 -8.25 -13.41
CA LYS A 155 -5.94 -8.97 -13.64
C LYS A 155 -5.66 -10.02 -12.58
N VAL A 156 -5.02 -11.10 -13.03
CA VAL A 156 -4.47 -12.16 -12.20
C VAL A 156 -2.97 -12.21 -12.47
N ARG A 157 -2.17 -12.00 -11.44
CA ARG A 157 -0.71 -11.99 -11.51
C ARG A 157 -0.15 -13.09 -10.64
N ILE A 158 0.85 -13.80 -11.15
CA ILE A 158 1.45 -14.96 -10.48
C ILE A 158 2.94 -14.68 -10.28
N PHE A 159 3.37 -14.76 -9.05
CA PHE A 159 4.79 -14.77 -8.69
C PHE A 159 5.16 -16.16 -8.18
N LYS A 160 6.03 -16.84 -8.91
CA LYS A 160 6.61 -18.12 -8.49
C LYS A 160 7.92 -17.86 -7.77
N PRO A 161 7.96 -17.92 -6.44
CA PRO A 161 9.19 -17.66 -5.70
C PRO A 161 10.31 -18.61 -6.12
N CYS A 162 11.51 -18.10 -6.21
CA CYS A 162 12.72 -18.85 -6.55
C CYS A 162 13.78 -18.72 -5.46
N SER A 163 14.74 -19.64 -5.44
CA SER A 163 15.92 -19.52 -4.59
C SER A 163 16.83 -18.38 -5.06
N THR A 164 17.75 -17.98 -4.22
CA THR A 164 18.66 -16.82 -4.47
C THR A 164 19.50 -16.97 -5.74
N ASN A 165 19.71 -18.19 -6.23
CA ASN A 165 20.51 -18.46 -7.43
C ASN A 165 19.67 -18.48 -8.73
N GLN A 166 18.39 -18.20 -8.65
CA GLN A 166 17.47 -18.21 -9.79
C GLN A 166 16.84 -16.83 -9.97
N VAL A 167 16.43 -16.53 -11.19
CA VAL A 167 15.68 -15.31 -11.49
C VAL A 167 14.21 -15.64 -11.60
N CYS A 168 13.39 -15.04 -10.77
CA CYS A 168 11.92 -15.10 -10.83
C CYS A 168 11.36 -13.69 -10.95
N ASP A 169 10.24 -13.57 -11.60
CA ASP A 169 9.53 -12.31 -11.81
C ASP A 169 8.02 -12.57 -11.84
N TRP A 170 7.24 -11.50 -11.83
CA TRP A 170 5.80 -11.58 -12.00
C TRP A 170 5.44 -12.02 -13.43
N VAL A 171 4.40 -12.82 -13.52
CA VAL A 171 3.75 -13.19 -14.78
C VAL A 171 2.28 -12.80 -14.66
N GLU A 172 1.82 -11.94 -15.54
CA GLU A 172 0.39 -11.67 -15.69
C GLU A 172 -0.25 -12.80 -16.49
N SER A 173 -1.34 -13.38 -15.96
CA SER A 173 -2.01 -14.50 -16.59
C SER A 173 -2.69 -14.05 -17.91
N THR A 174 -2.49 -14.82 -18.96
CA THR A 174 -3.18 -14.65 -20.25
C THR A 174 -4.41 -15.56 -20.38
N THR A 175 -4.56 -16.52 -19.45
CA THR A 175 -5.64 -17.50 -19.49
C THR A 175 -6.66 -17.33 -18.38
N GLN A 176 -6.32 -16.58 -17.35
CA GLN A 176 -7.19 -16.30 -16.20
C GLN A 176 -7.39 -14.80 -16.07
N THR A 177 -8.62 -14.39 -15.97
CA THR A 177 -9.02 -13.01 -15.70
C THR A 177 -10.21 -13.03 -14.75
N LEU A 178 -10.37 -11.99 -13.94
CA LEU A 178 -11.54 -11.86 -13.09
C LEU A 178 -12.77 -11.52 -13.93
N GLN A 179 -13.91 -12.09 -13.56
CA GLN A 179 -15.17 -11.86 -14.26
C GLN A 179 -15.76 -10.47 -13.97
N PHE A 180 -15.39 -9.89 -12.82
CA PHE A 180 -15.81 -8.56 -12.41
C PHE A 180 -14.61 -7.68 -12.03
N PRO A 181 -14.63 -6.37 -12.35
CA PRO A 181 -13.61 -5.44 -11.89
C PRO A 181 -13.55 -5.39 -10.37
N ARG A 182 -12.36 -5.56 -9.78
CA ARG A 182 -12.19 -5.60 -8.33
C ARG A 182 -11.05 -4.71 -7.87
N TRP A 183 -11.43 -3.62 -7.25
CA TRP A 183 -10.57 -2.76 -6.46
C TRP A 183 -10.96 -2.89 -5.00
N TYR A 184 -10.03 -3.13 -4.08
CA TYR A 184 -10.29 -3.43 -2.66
C TYR A 184 -11.04 -4.76 -2.41
N THR A 185 -10.79 -5.79 -3.19
CA THR A 185 -11.40 -7.11 -2.97
C THR A 185 -10.72 -7.86 -1.83
N THR A 186 -11.45 -8.74 -1.16
CA THR A 186 -10.86 -9.78 -0.31
C THR A 186 -10.57 -11.02 -1.14
N ASN A 187 -9.38 -11.62 -0.93
CA ASN A 187 -8.98 -12.86 -1.55
C ASN A 187 -8.57 -13.85 -0.44
N GLN A 188 -9.21 -15.01 -0.38
CA GLN A 188 -8.92 -16.06 0.60
C GLN A 188 -8.72 -17.41 -0.09
N LEU A 189 -7.82 -18.21 0.47
CA LEU A 189 -7.59 -19.58 0.02
C LEU A 189 -8.61 -20.51 0.65
N LEU A 190 -9.26 -21.32 -0.18
CA LEU A 190 -10.22 -22.33 0.25
C LEU A 190 -9.52 -23.69 0.51
N PRO A 191 -10.13 -24.58 1.31
CA PRO A 191 -9.56 -25.90 1.59
C PRO A 191 -9.32 -26.79 0.36
N ASP A 192 -10.05 -26.55 -0.72
CA ASP A 192 -9.89 -27.25 -1.99
C ASP A 192 -8.79 -26.68 -2.89
N GLY A 193 -8.08 -25.64 -2.44
CA GLY A 193 -6.99 -24.98 -3.15
C GLY A 193 -7.42 -23.87 -4.10
N ARG A 194 -8.72 -23.62 -4.27
CA ARG A 194 -9.21 -22.44 -4.99
C ARG A 194 -9.08 -21.18 -4.13
N GLN A 195 -9.10 -20.05 -4.77
CA GLN A 195 -9.27 -18.77 -4.11
C GLN A 195 -10.71 -18.29 -4.27
N ILE A 196 -11.27 -17.72 -3.21
CA ILE A 196 -12.53 -16.99 -3.25
C ILE A 196 -12.24 -15.49 -3.21
N LEU A 197 -12.84 -14.76 -4.14
CA LEU A 197 -12.76 -13.31 -4.20
C LEU A 197 -14.11 -12.71 -3.84
N VAL A 198 -14.12 -11.86 -2.83
CA VAL A 198 -15.36 -11.30 -2.27
C VAL A 198 -15.32 -9.79 -2.32
N GLY A 199 -16.36 -9.19 -2.87
CA GLY A 199 -16.57 -7.75 -2.82
C GLY A 199 -15.53 -6.93 -3.58
N GLY A 200 -15.24 -5.76 -3.04
CA GLY A 200 -14.49 -4.68 -3.63
C GLY A 200 -15.38 -3.47 -3.89
N LYS A 201 -14.81 -2.35 -4.30
CA LYS A 201 -15.56 -1.12 -4.59
C LYS A 201 -16.62 -1.39 -5.67
N ALA A 202 -17.88 -1.09 -5.36
CA ALA A 202 -19.04 -1.34 -6.21
C ALA A 202 -19.22 -2.82 -6.68
N ALA A 203 -18.56 -3.77 -6.01
CA ALA A 203 -18.59 -5.19 -6.36
C ALA A 203 -19.41 -5.99 -5.34
N PHE A 204 -20.68 -6.24 -5.63
CA PHE A 204 -21.60 -7.00 -4.74
C PHE A 204 -21.67 -8.48 -5.12
N THR A 205 -20.51 -9.04 -5.44
CA THR A 205 -20.38 -10.38 -6.01
C THR A 205 -19.23 -11.15 -5.40
N VAL A 206 -19.30 -12.47 -5.58
CA VAL A 206 -18.24 -13.43 -5.27
C VAL A 206 -17.89 -14.16 -6.55
N GLU A 207 -16.61 -14.48 -6.73
CA GLU A 207 -16.13 -15.36 -7.78
C GLU A 207 -14.98 -16.24 -7.27
N PHE A 208 -14.66 -17.28 -8.02
CA PHE A 208 -13.62 -18.24 -7.67
C PHE A 208 -12.48 -18.23 -8.68
N LEU A 209 -11.28 -18.48 -8.20
CA LEU A 209 -10.09 -18.61 -9.04
C LEU A 209 -9.38 -19.95 -8.73
N PRO A 210 -9.16 -20.82 -9.72
CA PRO A 210 -9.67 -20.75 -11.09
C PRO A 210 -11.20 -20.69 -11.13
N SER A 211 -11.74 -20.09 -12.19
CA SER A 211 -13.18 -19.98 -12.39
C SER A 211 -13.85 -21.34 -12.39
N ASN A 212 -15.03 -21.43 -11.81
CA ASN A 212 -15.84 -22.62 -11.77
C ASN A 212 -17.13 -22.45 -12.62
N SER A 213 -17.97 -23.49 -12.66
CA SER A 213 -19.24 -23.48 -13.39
C SER A 213 -20.29 -22.52 -12.83
N GLU A 214 -20.15 -22.09 -11.58
CA GLU A 214 -21.08 -21.14 -10.93
C GLU A 214 -20.86 -19.71 -11.44
N GLY A 215 -19.66 -19.41 -11.96
CA GLY A 215 -19.33 -18.12 -12.49
C GLY A 215 -19.33 -17.02 -11.43
N LEU A 216 -19.95 -15.87 -11.79
CA LEU A 216 -20.09 -14.72 -10.91
C LEU A 216 -21.35 -14.85 -10.06
N VAL A 217 -21.21 -14.98 -8.75
CA VAL A 217 -22.30 -15.13 -7.80
C VAL A 217 -22.64 -13.79 -7.15
N LYS A 218 -23.90 -13.35 -7.25
CA LYS A 218 -24.37 -12.16 -6.53
C LYS A 218 -24.50 -12.45 -5.04
N LEU A 219 -24.01 -11.55 -4.21
CA LEU A 219 -24.13 -11.61 -2.76
C LEU A 219 -24.90 -10.39 -2.25
N PRO A 220 -26.24 -10.49 -2.11
CA PRO A 220 -27.08 -9.34 -1.73
C PRO A 220 -26.69 -8.68 -0.41
N PHE A 221 -26.08 -9.43 0.50
CA PHE A 221 -25.56 -8.91 1.76
C PHE A 221 -24.53 -7.79 1.55
N LEU A 222 -23.63 -7.93 0.58
CA LEU A 222 -22.65 -6.89 0.26
C LEU A 222 -23.31 -5.59 -0.22
N GLN A 223 -24.44 -5.72 -0.92
CA GLN A 223 -25.22 -4.54 -1.33
C GLN A 223 -25.98 -3.91 -0.15
N GLN A 224 -26.48 -4.71 0.78
CA GLN A 224 -27.20 -4.22 1.97
C GLN A 224 -26.28 -3.48 2.95
N THR A 225 -25.03 -3.89 3.02
CA THR A 225 -24.01 -3.30 3.91
C THR A 225 -23.19 -2.20 3.25
N ASN A 226 -23.47 -1.89 1.99
CA ASN A 226 -22.78 -0.86 1.23
C ASN A 226 -23.23 0.53 1.69
N ASP A 227 -22.30 1.47 1.72
CA ASP A 227 -22.59 2.86 1.98
C ASP A 227 -22.82 3.66 0.68
N PHE A 228 -23.00 4.97 0.80
CA PHE A 228 -23.26 5.86 -0.35
C PHE A 228 -22.02 6.08 -1.25
N GLU A 229 -20.83 5.69 -0.82
CA GLU A 229 -19.57 5.80 -1.58
C GLU A 229 -19.18 4.49 -2.27
N ASP A 230 -20.01 3.45 -2.17
CA ASP A 230 -19.74 2.09 -2.65
C ASP A 230 -18.52 1.43 -1.99
N ASP A 231 -18.32 1.69 -0.70
CA ASP A 231 -17.14 1.36 0.08
C ASP A 231 -17.22 0.00 0.77
N ASN A 232 -17.62 -1.03 0.06
CA ASN A 232 -17.55 -2.41 0.55
C ASN A 232 -16.13 -2.98 0.39
N TRP A 233 -15.15 -2.27 0.97
CA TRP A 233 -13.73 -2.55 0.81
C TRP A 233 -13.27 -3.66 1.74
N TYR A 234 -12.52 -4.61 1.19
CA TYR A 234 -11.95 -5.74 1.93
C TYR A 234 -12.94 -6.38 2.90
N PRO A 235 -14.10 -6.89 2.42
CA PRO A 235 -15.04 -7.56 3.30
C PRO A 235 -14.33 -8.65 4.09
N PHE A 236 -14.66 -8.75 5.38
CA PHE A 236 -14.10 -9.80 6.22
C PHE A 236 -14.76 -11.15 5.86
N VAL A 237 -13.93 -12.17 5.57
CA VAL A 237 -14.36 -13.50 5.09
C VAL A 237 -13.73 -14.60 5.93
#